data_592151b752bf32243ecf4baa11946965
#
_entry.id   592151b752bf32243ecf4baa11946965
#
_cell.length_a   1.000
_cell.length_b   1.000
_cell.length_c   1.000
_cell.angle_alpha   90.00
_cell.angle_beta   90.00
_cell.angle_gamma   90.00
#
_symmetry.space_group_name_H-M   'P 1'
#
loop_
_entity.id
_entity.type
_entity.pdbx_description
1 polymer ?
#
loop_
_entity_poly.entity_id
_entity_poly.type
_entity_poly.pdbx_seq_one_letter_code
_entity_poly.pdbx_strand_id
1 'polypeptide(L)'
;MSFTLGCDPELICHRNGQYVPAHNFFKSNSSFGLDGCESTAEIRPGYSESPIDLTSKIYQILEYGHDKVPDLEFFAGHYQDDYAIGGHTHFSIEPEPKIIDALDFLLGSLSNCIDDKTQKLKRERTGYGKKGAYRKKSHGFEYRTPGSFLLSPSVSLVHLTLAKLAVTGVLEDNLNFNELKNRQHSCTFLKNLKHFLHTIPEDCKEGLKELDILLGKKLNWNQDILPNWGLGRAA
;
A
#
# COMPACT_ATOMS: atom_id res chain seq x y z
N MET A 1 -11.59 -2.75 19.82
CA MET A 1 -12.62 -2.34 18.83
C MET A 1 -12.32 -3.02 17.50
N SER A 2 -13.35 -3.61 16.85
CA SER A 2 -13.19 -4.21 15.51
C SER A 2 -13.41 -3.13 14.44
N PHE A 3 -12.59 -3.13 13.41
CA PHE A 3 -12.72 -2.30 12.21
C PHE A 3 -12.21 -3.08 11.00
N THR A 4 -12.65 -2.68 9.82
CA THR A 4 -12.19 -3.28 8.58
C THR A 4 -11.20 -2.36 7.85
N LEU A 5 -10.25 -3.01 7.16
CA LEU A 5 -9.35 -2.43 6.18
C LEU A 5 -9.90 -2.67 4.78
N GLY A 6 -9.69 -1.72 3.90
CA GLY A 6 -9.83 -1.86 2.46
C GLY A 6 -8.68 -1.17 1.76
N CYS A 7 -8.56 -1.31 0.46
CA CYS A 7 -7.57 -0.55 -0.30
C CYS A 7 -7.97 -0.45 -1.77
N ASP A 8 -7.38 0.53 -2.45
CA ASP A 8 -7.52 0.76 -3.89
C ASP A 8 -6.18 1.22 -4.50
N PRO A 9 -5.12 0.37 -4.41
CA PRO A 9 -3.81 0.72 -4.98
C PRO A 9 -3.85 0.75 -6.51
N GLU A 10 -3.17 1.76 -7.07
CA GLU A 10 -3.14 2.09 -8.48
C GLU A 10 -1.95 1.43 -9.19
N LEU A 11 -2.07 1.23 -10.50
CA LEU A 11 -1.06 0.63 -11.37
C LEU A 11 -0.97 1.36 -12.71
N ILE A 12 0.24 1.39 -13.28
CA ILE A 12 0.48 1.75 -14.67
C ILE A 12 0.57 0.47 -15.50
N CYS A 13 -0.02 0.49 -16.69
CA CYS A 13 0.01 -0.62 -17.64
C CYS A 13 1.05 -0.37 -18.73
N HIS A 14 1.85 -1.40 -19.04
CA HIS A 14 2.73 -1.44 -20.20
C HIS A 14 2.39 -2.63 -21.09
N ARG A 15 2.73 -2.50 -22.36
CA ARG A 15 2.73 -3.58 -23.33
C ARG A 15 4.01 -3.47 -24.16
N ASN A 16 4.80 -4.56 -24.20
CA ASN A 16 6.10 -4.57 -24.86
C ASN A 16 7.03 -3.42 -24.39
N GLY A 17 7.05 -3.16 -23.07
CA GLY A 17 7.88 -2.11 -22.47
C GLY A 17 7.44 -0.67 -22.75
N GLN A 18 6.24 -0.45 -23.31
CA GLN A 18 5.69 0.88 -23.57
C GLN A 18 4.39 1.10 -22.78
N TYR A 19 4.24 2.31 -22.24
CA TYR A 19 3.02 2.72 -21.58
C TYR A 19 1.80 2.56 -22.49
N VAL A 20 0.73 2.01 -21.93
CA VAL A 20 -0.59 1.92 -22.57
C VAL A 20 -1.68 2.32 -21.56
N PRO A 21 -2.65 3.17 -21.95
CA PRO A 21 -3.72 3.60 -21.05
C PRO A 21 -4.59 2.42 -20.58
N ALA A 22 -4.89 2.38 -19.29
CA ALA A 22 -5.64 1.29 -18.68
C ALA A 22 -7.07 1.13 -19.24
N HIS A 23 -7.71 2.23 -19.69
CA HIS A 23 -9.06 2.20 -20.28
C HIS A 23 -9.19 1.34 -21.54
N ASN A 24 -8.08 1.04 -22.20
CA ASN A 24 -8.09 0.13 -23.36
C ASN A 24 -8.41 -1.32 -22.97
N PHE A 25 -8.29 -1.68 -21.69
CA PHE A 25 -8.36 -3.07 -21.21
C PHE A 25 -9.37 -3.28 -20.09
N PHE A 26 -9.57 -2.27 -19.24
CA PHE A 26 -10.36 -2.37 -18.01
C PHE A 26 -11.54 -1.41 -18.00
N LYS A 27 -12.56 -1.72 -17.17
CA LYS A 27 -13.76 -0.89 -16.98
C LYS A 27 -13.77 -0.29 -15.58
N SER A 28 -14.40 0.88 -15.42
CA SER A 28 -14.38 1.66 -14.19
C SER A 28 -14.91 0.91 -12.95
N ASN A 29 -15.89 0.03 -13.08
CA ASN A 29 -16.60 -0.60 -11.95
C ASN A 29 -16.19 -2.06 -11.71
N SER A 30 -15.01 -2.50 -12.17
CA SER A 30 -14.51 -3.85 -11.90
C SER A 30 -13.54 -3.88 -10.74
N SER A 31 -13.31 -5.07 -10.14
CA SER A 31 -12.32 -5.25 -9.07
C SER A 31 -10.91 -4.95 -9.55
N PHE A 32 -10.58 -5.30 -10.80
CA PHE A 32 -9.46 -4.76 -11.55
C PHE A 32 -10.05 -3.74 -12.52
N GLY A 33 -9.99 -2.48 -12.18
CA GLY A 33 -10.73 -1.42 -12.87
C GLY A 33 -9.88 -0.21 -13.22
N LEU A 34 -10.56 0.88 -13.52
CA LEU A 34 -9.93 2.18 -13.76
C LEU A 34 -10.00 3.02 -12.49
N ASP A 35 -8.95 3.75 -12.20
CA ASP A 35 -9.02 4.91 -11.32
C ASP A 35 -9.85 6.03 -11.97
N GLY A 36 -10.16 7.06 -11.21
CA GLY A 36 -10.89 8.23 -11.69
C GLY A 36 -10.28 8.92 -12.92
N CYS A 37 -8.97 8.73 -13.16
CA CYS A 37 -8.33 9.07 -14.44
C CYS A 37 -8.18 7.80 -15.28
N GLU A 38 -8.77 7.70 -16.42
CA GLU A 38 -8.79 6.52 -17.30
C GLU A 38 -7.41 5.97 -17.71
N SER A 39 -6.33 6.66 -17.33
CA SER A 39 -4.94 6.32 -17.67
C SER A 39 -4.37 5.23 -16.77
N THR A 40 -4.82 5.14 -15.51
CA THR A 40 -4.31 4.22 -14.49
C THR A 40 -5.32 3.11 -14.17
N ALA A 41 -4.80 1.91 -13.91
CA ALA A 41 -5.58 0.83 -13.37
C ALA A 41 -5.62 0.90 -11.84
N GLU A 42 -6.63 0.28 -11.23
CA GLU A 42 -6.84 0.25 -9.79
C GLU A 42 -7.36 -1.11 -9.35
N ILE A 43 -6.84 -1.62 -8.24
CA ILE A 43 -7.24 -2.89 -7.65
C ILE A 43 -8.14 -2.63 -6.45
N ARG A 44 -9.36 -3.21 -6.46
CA ARG A 44 -10.38 -3.06 -5.41
C ARG A 44 -10.72 -4.40 -4.77
N PRO A 45 -9.94 -4.87 -3.78
CA PRO A 45 -10.16 -6.17 -3.14
C PRO A 45 -11.33 -6.19 -2.15
N GLY A 46 -12.03 -5.06 -2.00
CA GLY A 46 -13.05 -4.91 -0.98
C GLY A 46 -12.41 -4.64 0.39
N TYR A 47 -12.94 -5.31 1.41
CA TYR A 47 -12.52 -5.08 2.81
C TYR A 47 -12.30 -6.39 3.57
N SER A 48 -11.49 -6.32 4.63
CA SER A 48 -11.23 -7.41 5.57
C SER A 48 -10.75 -6.85 6.92
N GLU A 49 -10.90 -7.60 7.98
CA GLU A 49 -10.21 -7.31 9.25
C GLU A 49 -8.74 -7.77 9.21
N SER A 50 -8.39 -8.71 8.32
CA SER A 50 -7.07 -9.33 8.23
C SER A 50 -6.22 -8.79 7.08
N PRO A 51 -4.99 -8.28 7.34
CA PRO A 51 -4.03 -7.93 6.30
C PRO A 51 -3.70 -9.10 5.37
N ILE A 52 -3.63 -10.33 5.89
CA ILE A 52 -3.34 -11.54 5.10
C ILE A 52 -4.46 -11.83 4.12
N ASP A 53 -5.72 -11.80 4.59
CA ASP A 53 -6.89 -12.03 3.71
C ASP A 53 -6.97 -10.96 2.63
N LEU A 54 -6.74 -9.70 2.97
CA LEU A 54 -6.77 -8.60 1.99
C LEU A 54 -5.65 -8.76 0.95
N THR A 55 -4.44 -9.19 1.37
CA THR A 55 -3.34 -9.48 0.44
C THR A 55 -3.68 -10.65 -0.49
N SER A 56 -4.35 -11.69 0.02
CA SER A 56 -4.81 -12.82 -0.80
C SER A 56 -5.85 -12.39 -1.84
N LYS A 57 -6.76 -11.49 -1.48
CA LYS A 57 -7.74 -10.91 -2.42
C LYS A 57 -7.06 -10.07 -3.50
N ILE A 58 -6.01 -9.30 -3.15
CA ILE A 58 -5.19 -8.58 -4.14
C ILE A 58 -4.58 -9.56 -5.14
N TYR A 59 -3.99 -10.67 -4.67
CA TYR A 59 -3.43 -11.71 -5.54
C TYR A 59 -4.47 -12.23 -6.55
N GLN A 60 -5.66 -12.61 -6.08
CA GLN A 60 -6.74 -13.14 -6.94
C GLN A 60 -7.17 -12.14 -8.01
N ILE A 61 -7.18 -10.84 -7.69
CA ILE A 61 -7.54 -9.81 -8.65
C ILE A 61 -6.42 -9.57 -9.67
N LEU A 62 -5.15 -9.60 -9.24
CA LEU A 62 -4.00 -9.51 -10.13
C LEU A 62 -3.95 -10.70 -11.09
N GLU A 63 -4.18 -11.92 -10.58
CA GLU A 63 -4.28 -13.14 -11.38
C GLU A 63 -5.39 -13.02 -12.44
N TYR A 64 -6.60 -12.61 -12.02
CA TYR A 64 -7.70 -12.35 -12.96
C TYR A 64 -7.34 -11.31 -14.03
N GLY A 65 -6.68 -10.22 -13.65
CA GLY A 65 -6.25 -9.17 -14.58
C GLY A 65 -5.21 -9.68 -15.57
N HIS A 66 -4.25 -10.47 -15.10
CA HIS A 66 -3.23 -11.12 -15.93
C HIS A 66 -3.85 -12.12 -16.92
N ASP A 67 -4.74 -12.98 -16.45
CA ASP A 67 -5.41 -13.98 -17.31
C ASP A 67 -6.24 -13.33 -18.41
N LYS A 68 -6.85 -12.18 -18.10
CA LYS A 68 -7.66 -11.42 -19.06
C LYS A 68 -6.82 -10.73 -20.13
N VAL A 69 -5.63 -10.27 -19.78
CA VAL A 69 -4.73 -9.53 -20.68
C VAL A 69 -3.27 -9.96 -20.43
N PRO A 70 -2.87 -11.19 -20.86
CA PRO A 70 -1.61 -11.82 -20.47
C PRO A 70 -0.35 -11.19 -21.05
N ASP A 71 -0.50 -10.24 -21.97
CA ASP A 71 0.58 -9.47 -22.59
C ASP A 71 0.80 -8.08 -21.94
N LEU A 72 0.07 -7.78 -20.88
CA LEU A 72 0.31 -6.57 -20.09
C LEU A 72 1.32 -6.82 -18.97
N GLU A 73 2.14 -5.80 -18.76
CA GLU A 73 3.03 -5.61 -17.63
C GLU A 73 2.44 -4.55 -16.71
N PHE A 74 2.58 -4.70 -15.40
CA PHE A 74 2.05 -3.74 -14.42
C PHE A 74 3.14 -3.15 -13.56
N PHE A 75 3.09 -1.84 -13.33
CA PHE A 75 4.07 -1.10 -12.55
C PHE A 75 3.41 -0.41 -11.36
N ALA A 76 4.05 -0.54 -10.20
CA ALA A 76 3.63 0.06 -8.93
C ALA A 76 4.64 1.13 -8.48
N GLY A 77 4.42 1.72 -7.29
CA GLY A 77 5.30 2.71 -6.69
C GLY A 77 4.65 4.09 -6.58
N HIS A 78 5.42 5.14 -6.80
CA HIS A 78 4.96 6.52 -6.60
C HIS A 78 4.69 7.28 -7.89
N TYR A 79 5.47 7.03 -8.93
CA TYR A 79 5.44 7.81 -10.16
C TYR A 79 6.00 7.00 -11.32
N GLN A 80 5.19 6.76 -12.35
CA GLN A 80 5.55 6.02 -13.56
C GLN A 80 4.96 6.74 -14.78
N ASP A 81 5.71 6.82 -15.86
CA ASP A 81 5.26 7.37 -17.16
C ASP A 81 4.49 8.70 -17.06
N ASP A 82 5.01 9.63 -16.26
CA ASP A 82 4.42 10.94 -15.97
C ASP A 82 3.11 10.93 -15.17
N TYR A 83 2.72 9.79 -14.60
CA TYR A 83 1.57 9.67 -13.71
C TYR A 83 2.00 9.45 -12.27
N ALA A 84 1.43 10.24 -11.36
CA ALA A 84 1.49 9.98 -9.92
C ALA A 84 0.47 8.90 -9.59
N ILE A 85 0.90 7.83 -8.92
CA ILE A 85 0.03 6.72 -8.50
C ILE A 85 -0.01 6.58 -6.99
N GLY A 86 -1.16 6.17 -6.46
CA GLY A 86 -1.46 6.06 -5.04
C GLY A 86 -1.65 4.63 -4.57
N GLY A 87 -1.46 4.45 -3.26
CA GLY A 87 -1.80 3.24 -2.54
C GLY A 87 -2.73 3.59 -1.37
N HIS A 88 -4.00 3.88 -1.70
CA HIS A 88 -4.95 4.31 -0.70
C HIS A 88 -5.38 3.15 0.18
N THR A 89 -5.53 3.44 1.47
CA THR A 89 -6.00 2.46 2.46
C THR A 89 -7.25 2.99 3.13
N HIS A 90 -8.31 2.19 3.18
CA HIS A 90 -9.61 2.53 3.73
C HIS A 90 -9.77 1.93 5.13
N PHE A 91 -10.48 2.65 5.99
CA PHE A 91 -10.76 2.25 7.36
C PHE A 91 -12.24 2.50 7.66
N SER A 92 -12.93 1.51 8.25
CA SER A 92 -14.34 1.62 8.64
C SER A 92 -14.53 2.31 10.00
N ILE A 93 -13.77 3.39 10.23
CA ILE A 93 -13.82 4.22 11.45
C ILE A 93 -13.71 5.69 11.05
N GLU A 94 -14.10 6.59 11.96
CA GLU A 94 -13.90 8.03 11.76
C GLU A 94 -12.41 8.40 11.83
N PRO A 95 -11.95 9.37 11.00
CA PRO A 95 -10.58 9.83 11.05
C PRO A 95 -10.37 10.72 12.28
N GLU A 96 -9.49 10.28 13.16
CA GLU A 96 -9.00 11.07 14.28
C GLU A 96 -7.57 11.58 13.99
N PRO A 97 -7.19 12.79 14.44
CA PRO A 97 -5.83 13.31 14.24
C PRO A 97 -4.74 12.34 14.70
N LYS A 98 -4.92 11.66 15.85
CA LYS A 98 -3.96 10.69 16.37
C LYS A 98 -3.79 9.47 15.45
N ILE A 99 -4.88 9.02 14.81
CA ILE A 99 -4.85 7.91 13.85
C ILE A 99 -4.08 8.31 12.60
N ILE A 100 -4.34 9.52 12.08
CA ILE A 100 -3.62 10.05 10.92
C ILE A 100 -2.13 10.20 11.22
N ASP A 101 -1.78 10.76 12.39
CA ASP A 101 -0.38 10.87 12.84
C ASP A 101 0.31 9.51 12.93
N ALA A 102 -0.41 8.48 13.40
CA ALA A 102 0.09 7.11 13.51
C ALA A 102 0.35 6.47 12.15
N LEU A 103 -0.60 6.63 11.23
CA LEU A 103 -0.47 6.18 9.85
C LEU A 103 0.71 6.88 9.16
N ASP A 104 0.81 8.20 9.29
CA ASP A 104 1.94 8.97 8.76
C ASP A 104 3.28 8.49 9.32
N PHE A 105 3.31 8.16 10.61
CA PHE A 105 4.55 7.71 11.26
C PHE A 105 4.96 6.31 10.80
N LEU A 106 4.07 5.31 10.87
CA LEU A 106 4.44 3.93 10.54
C LEU A 106 4.64 3.74 9.03
N LEU A 107 3.69 4.20 8.21
CA LEU A 107 3.77 4.05 6.76
C LEU A 107 4.81 4.99 6.14
N GLY A 108 5.00 6.19 6.70
CA GLY A 108 6.07 7.09 6.31
C GLY A 108 7.47 6.53 6.64
N SER A 109 7.61 5.83 7.78
CA SER A 109 8.85 5.12 8.11
C SER A 109 9.14 3.98 7.14
N LEU A 110 8.11 3.19 6.76
CA LEU A 110 8.25 2.14 5.75
C LEU A 110 8.69 2.74 4.41
N SER A 111 7.98 3.76 3.94
CA SER A 111 8.28 4.47 2.70
C SER A 111 9.73 4.96 2.65
N ASN A 112 10.25 5.53 3.74
CA ASN A 112 11.65 5.99 3.80
C ASN A 112 12.67 4.84 3.72
N CYS A 113 12.25 3.60 4.03
CA CYS A 113 13.13 2.43 4.01
C CYS A 113 13.17 1.73 2.67
N ILE A 114 12.01 1.62 2.00
CA ILE A 114 11.86 0.69 0.86
C ILE A 114 11.50 1.36 -0.46
N ASP A 115 10.96 2.60 -0.44
CA ASP A 115 10.48 3.24 -1.67
C ASP A 115 11.61 3.83 -2.51
N ASP A 116 11.37 3.95 -3.82
CA ASP A 116 12.24 4.71 -4.71
C ASP A 116 12.13 6.21 -4.43
N LYS A 117 13.24 6.80 -3.97
CA LYS A 117 13.29 8.22 -3.58
C LYS A 117 13.01 9.17 -4.74
N THR A 118 13.40 8.78 -5.95
CA THR A 118 13.20 9.62 -7.13
C THR A 118 11.74 9.66 -7.54
N GLN A 119 11.08 8.51 -7.57
CA GLN A 119 9.64 8.41 -7.82
C GLN A 119 8.83 9.16 -6.76
N LYS A 120 9.19 8.99 -5.47
CA LYS A 120 8.54 9.68 -4.35
C LYS A 120 8.63 11.20 -4.49
N LEU A 121 9.82 11.74 -4.77
CA LEU A 121 10.01 13.18 -4.99
C LEU A 121 9.22 13.71 -6.19
N LYS A 122 9.13 12.94 -7.29
CA LYS A 122 8.30 13.32 -8.44
C LYS A 122 6.81 13.40 -8.06
N ARG A 123 6.28 12.41 -7.34
CA ARG A 123 4.90 12.39 -6.87
C ARG A 123 4.60 13.56 -5.93
N GLU A 124 5.48 13.86 -4.98
CA GLU A 124 5.34 14.99 -4.07
C GLU A 124 5.24 16.35 -4.80
N ARG A 125 6.00 16.51 -5.89
CA ARG A 125 5.94 17.73 -6.74
C ARG A 125 4.59 17.93 -7.44
N THR A 126 3.83 16.87 -7.68
CA THR A 126 2.46 17.00 -8.22
C THR A 126 1.45 17.45 -7.16
N GLY A 127 1.85 17.44 -5.88
CA GLY A 127 0.94 17.71 -4.76
C GLY A 127 0.10 16.53 -4.34
N TYR A 128 0.27 15.35 -4.96
CA TYR A 128 -0.47 14.14 -4.63
C TYR A 128 0.19 13.38 -3.48
N GLY A 129 -0.61 12.83 -2.57
CA GLY A 129 -0.15 12.03 -1.44
C GLY A 129 0.65 12.80 -0.39
N LYS A 130 0.29 14.03 -0.12
CA LYS A 130 0.90 14.82 0.96
C LYS A 130 0.73 14.11 2.31
N LYS A 131 1.70 14.30 3.20
CA LYS A 131 1.61 13.83 4.58
C LYS A 131 0.29 14.27 5.21
N GLY A 132 -0.41 13.35 5.88
CA GLY A 132 -1.72 13.59 6.48
C GLY A 132 -2.88 13.64 5.49
N ALA A 133 -2.66 13.30 4.21
CA ALA A 133 -3.72 13.32 3.22
C ALA A 133 -4.73 12.20 3.50
N TYR A 134 -5.99 12.57 3.70
CA TYR A 134 -7.11 11.64 3.81
C TYR A 134 -8.39 12.24 3.24
N ARG A 135 -9.37 11.40 2.97
CA ARG A 135 -10.71 11.78 2.50
C ARG A 135 -11.77 11.03 3.32
N LYS A 136 -12.73 11.77 3.88
CA LYS A 136 -13.88 11.15 4.54
C LYS A 136 -14.75 10.42 3.52
N LYS A 137 -15.25 9.25 3.90
CA LYS A 137 -16.18 8.41 3.15
C LYS A 137 -17.40 8.11 4.01
N SER A 138 -18.49 7.65 3.42
CA SER A 138 -19.69 7.25 4.17
C SER A 138 -19.47 6.07 5.11
N HIS A 139 -18.45 5.26 4.86
CA HIS A 139 -18.06 4.09 5.66
C HIS A 139 -16.87 4.32 6.59
N GLY A 140 -16.35 5.56 6.68
CA GLY A 140 -15.17 5.91 7.47
C GLY A 140 -14.24 6.88 6.74
N PHE A 141 -12.99 6.49 6.48
CA PHE A 141 -12.06 7.34 5.73
C PHE A 141 -11.11 6.54 4.84
N GLU A 142 -10.55 7.23 3.87
CA GLU A 142 -9.50 6.79 2.96
C GLU A 142 -8.23 7.58 3.25
N TYR A 143 -7.15 6.89 3.65
CA TYR A 143 -5.83 7.48 3.83
C TYR A 143 -5.05 7.43 2.52
N ARG A 144 -4.49 8.57 2.07
CA ARG A 144 -4.03 8.79 0.69
C ARG A 144 -2.55 9.14 0.54
N THR A 145 -1.79 9.12 1.63
CA THR A 145 -0.38 9.53 1.62
C THR A 145 0.53 8.55 0.85
N PRO A 146 0.40 7.21 0.98
CA PRO A 146 1.33 6.27 0.34
C PRO A 146 1.23 6.24 -1.19
N GLY A 147 2.34 5.83 -1.85
CA GLY A 147 2.31 5.34 -3.21
C GLY A 147 1.76 3.92 -3.29
N SER A 148 1.60 3.39 -4.51
CA SER A 148 1.12 2.03 -4.72
C SER A 148 2.09 1.02 -4.12
N PHE A 149 1.60 0.17 -3.24
CA PHE A 149 2.35 -0.85 -2.51
C PHE A 149 2.27 -2.25 -3.17
N LEU A 150 1.89 -2.32 -4.45
CA LEU A 150 1.66 -3.59 -5.17
C LEU A 150 2.93 -4.25 -5.70
N LEU A 151 4.12 -3.79 -5.32
CA LEU A 151 5.38 -4.35 -5.84
C LEU A 151 5.51 -5.85 -5.63
N SER A 152 5.03 -6.38 -4.50
CA SER A 152 5.03 -7.81 -4.18
C SER A 152 4.02 -8.13 -3.06
N PRO A 153 3.66 -9.42 -2.86
CA PRO A 153 2.84 -9.85 -1.71
C PRO A 153 3.41 -9.37 -0.38
N SER A 154 4.73 -9.50 -0.18
CA SER A 154 5.41 -9.07 1.05
C SER A 154 5.27 -7.57 1.31
N VAL A 155 5.44 -6.73 0.27
CA VAL A 155 5.28 -5.27 0.40
C VAL A 155 3.83 -4.92 0.75
N SER A 156 2.85 -5.53 0.07
CA SER A 156 1.43 -5.31 0.35
C SER A 156 1.04 -5.76 1.76
N LEU A 157 1.48 -6.95 2.17
CA LEU A 157 1.20 -7.48 3.51
C LEU A 157 1.79 -6.60 4.60
N VAL A 158 3.04 -6.16 4.45
CA VAL A 158 3.70 -5.26 5.41
C VAL A 158 2.99 -3.93 5.48
N HIS A 159 2.64 -3.33 4.34
CA HIS A 159 1.90 -2.06 4.30
C HIS A 159 0.57 -2.17 5.08
N LEU A 160 -0.26 -3.17 4.75
CA LEU A 160 -1.56 -3.39 5.40
C LEU A 160 -1.42 -3.73 6.89
N THR A 161 -0.38 -4.48 7.26
CA THR A 161 -0.07 -4.79 8.67
C THR A 161 0.28 -3.53 9.45
N LEU A 162 1.16 -2.68 8.93
CA LEU A 162 1.52 -1.43 9.59
C LEU A 162 0.34 -0.47 9.66
N ALA A 163 -0.51 -0.42 8.62
CA ALA A 163 -1.75 0.35 8.62
C ALA A 163 -2.70 -0.12 9.75
N LYS A 164 -2.89 -1.43 9.90
CA LYS A 164 -3.69 -2.01 10.98
C LYS A 164 -3.09 -1.68 12.36
N LEU A 165 -1.78 -1.88 12.53
CA LEU A 165 -1.09 -1.60 13.79
C LEU A 165 -1.12 -0.11 14.17
N ALA A 166 -1.09 0.81 13.19
CA ALA A 166 -1.25 2.24 13.45
C ALA A 166 -2.62 2.54 14.08
N VAL A 167 -3.67 1.97 13.51
CA VAL A 167 -5.03 2.19 14.00
C VAL A 167 -5.27 1.50 15.34
N THR A 168 -4.97 0.20 15.48
CA THR A 168 -5.12 -0.53 16.75
C THR A 168 -4.27 0.07 17.85
N GLY A 169 -3.08 0.56 17.50
CA GLY A 169 -2.17 1.23 18.43
C GLY A 169 -2.79 2.45 19.10
N VAL A 170 -3.64 3.19 18.35
CA VAL A 170 -4.36 4.35 18.90
C VAL A 170 -5.62 3.94 19.63
N LEU A 171 -6.45 3.06 19.03
CA LEU A 171 -7.77 2.70 19.57
C LEU A 171 -7.68 1.90 20.86
N GLU A 172 -6.64 1.09 21.05
CA GLU A 172 -6.46 0.18 22.17
C GLU A 172 -5.30 0.58 23.09
N ASP A 173 -4.74 1.80 22.88
CA ASP A 173 -3.55 2.29 23.59
C ASP A 173 -2.39 1.26 23.53
N ASN A 174 -2.31 0.54 22.43
CA ASN A 174 -1.37 -0.57 22.21
C ASN A 174 0.00 -0.10 21.70
N LEU A 175 0.15 1.18 21.35
CA LEU A 175 1.37 1.77 20.83
C LEU A 175 1.71 3.04 21.63
N ASN A 176 2.90 3.10 22.23
CA ASN A 176 3.31 4.25 23.01
C ASN A 176 3.64 5.47 22.11
N PHE A 177 2.61 6.22 21.74
CA PHE A 177 2.71 7.39 20.86
C PHE A 177 3.56 8.52 21.41
N ASN A 178 3.65 8.70 22.72
CA ASN A 178 4.45 9.76 23.32
C ASN A 178 5.95 9.51 23.11
N GLU A 179 6.37 8.26 23.10
CA GLU A 179 7.73 7.90 22.72
C GLU A 179 7.99 8.05 21.21
N LEU A 180 6.98 7.82 20.38
CA LEU A 180 7.10 7.90 18.92
C LEU A 180 7.26 9.33 18.40
N LYS A 181 6.57 10.30 18.98
CA LYS A 181 6.61 11.70 18.54
C LYS A 181 8.02 12.30 18.54
N ASN A 182 8.91 11.80 19.37
CA ASN A 182 10.30 12.27 19.49
C ASN A 182 11.28 11.46 18.64
N ARG A 183 10.83 10.46 17.87
CA ARG A 183 11.69 9.61 17.05
C ARG A 183 11.61 10.01 15.57
N GLN A 184 12.74 9.90 14.89
CA GLN A 184 12.77 10.08 13.44
C GLN A 184 12.15 8.87 12.74
N HIS A 185 11.41 9.13 11.65
CA HIS A 185 10.94 8.11 10.71
C HIS A 185 12.14 7.34 10.14
N SER A 186 12.39 6.14 10.60
CA SER A 186 13.62 5.41 10.25
C SER A 186 13.42 3.90 10.22
N CYS A 187 14.29 3.25 9.44
CA CYS A 187 14.37 1.79 9.38
C CYS A 187 14.78 1.19 10.74
N THR A 188 15.60 1.87 11.50
CA THR A 188 15.99 1.44 12.86
C THR A 188 14.78 1.37 13.79
N PHE A 189 13.86 2.32 13.68
CA PHE A 189 12.61 2.27 14.43
C PHE A 189 11.78 1.03 14.04
N LEU A 190 11.57 0.82 12.73
CA LEU A 190 10.76 -0.31 12.26
C LEU A 190 11.36 -1.67 12.66
N LYS A 191 12.69 -1.83 12.64
CA LYS A 191 13.36 -3.04 13.15
C LYS A 191 13.08 -3.32 14.62
N ASN A 192 12.78 -2.29 15.40
CA ASN A 192 12.47 -2.39 16.81
C ASN A 192 10.97 -2.23 17.13
N LEU A 193 10.11 -2.16 16.11
CA LEU A 193 8.68 -1.86 16.28
C LEU A 193 8.01 -2.79 17.31
N LYS A 194 8.37 -4.06 17.33
CA LYS A 194 7.81 -5.06 18.27
C LYS A 194 8.00 -4.68 19.74
N HIS A 195 9.05 -3.93 20.09
CA HIS A 195 9.30 -3.46 21.45
C HIS A 195 8.38 -2.31 21.89
N PHE A 196 7.69 -1.67 20.96
CA PHE A 196 6.78 -0.55 21.22
C PHE A 196 5.32 -0.97 21.22
N LEU A 197 5.03 -2.24 20.88
CA LEU A 197 3.70 -2.82 20.92
C LEU A 197 3.50 -3.59 22.22
N HIS A 198 2.43 -3.29 22.97
CA HIS A 198 2.08 -4.06 24.16
C HIS A 198 1.60 -5.46 23.79
N THR A 199 0.84 -5.56 22.72
CA THR A 199 0.37 -6.82 22.16
C THR A 199 0.50 -6.82 20.64
N ILE A 200 0.73 -7.98 20.02
CA ILE A 200 0.76 -8.15 18.57
C ILE A 200 -0.46 -8.97 18.16
N PRO A 201 -1.42 -8.38 17.42
CA PRO A 201 -2.55 -9.13 16.87
C PRO A 201 -2.06 -10.33 16.05
N GLU A 202 -2.75 -11.46 16.15
CA GLU A 202 -2.31 -12.72 15.52
C GLU A 202 -2.13 -12.58 14.01
N ASP A 203 -3.07 -11.91 13.36
CA ASP A 203 -3.08 -11.66 11.92
C ASP A 203 -2.07 -10.59 11.45
N CYS A 204 -1.36 -9.94 12.38
CA CYS A 204 -0.25 -9.03 12.08
C CYS A 204 1.14 -9.70 12.21
N LYS A 205 1.22 -10.89 12.81
CA LYS A 205 2.51 -11.55 13.07
C LYS A 205 3.29 -11.87 11.80
N GLU A 206 2.61 -12.37 10.77
CA GLU A 206 3.27 -12.68 9.50
C GLU A 206 3.79 -11.42 8.80
N GLY A 207 3.00 -10.34 8.75
CA GLY A 207 3.46 -9.07 8.19
C GLY A 207 4.67 -8.48 8.92
N LEU A 208 4.76 -8.69 10.25
CA LEU A 208 5.94 -8.27 11.02
C LEU A 208 7.19 -9.13 10.76
N LYS A 209 7.04 -10.41 10.40
CA LYS A 209 8.16 -11.24 9.94
C LYS A 209 8.63 -10.77 8.56
N GLU A 210 7.69 -10.53 7.64
CA GLU A 210 8.00 -10.00 6.31
C GLU A 210 8.65 -8.62 6.38
N LEU A 211 8.26 -7.76 7.33
CA LEU A 211 8.91 -6.47 7.58
C LEU A 211 10.40 -6.64 7.87
N ASP A 212 10.78 -7.56 8.76
CA ASP A 212 12.17 -7.82 9.09
C ASP A 212 12.99 -8.23 7.84
N ILE A 213 12.38 -9.02 6.95
CA ILE A 213 12.99 -9.46 5.67
C ILE A 213 13.12 -8.29 4.70
N LEU A 214 12.08 -7.46 4.54
CA LEU A 214 12.05 -6.34 3.61
C LEU A 214 13.07 -5.25 3.97
N LEU A 215 13.24 -4.95 5.25
CA LEU A 215 14.17 -3.92 5.71
C LEU A 215 15.65 -4.23 5.42
N GLY A 216 15.96 -5.47 5.01
CA GLY A 216 17.29 -5.91 4.55
C GLY A 216 17.45 -5.92 3.03
N LYS A 217 16.41 -5.67 2.24
CA LYS A 217 16.41 -5.80 0.78
C LYS A 217 16.48 -4.44 0.08
N LYS A 218 17.17 -4.42 -1.07
CA LYS A 218 17.04 -3.35 -2.06
C LYS A 218 15.94 -3.75 -3.04
N LEU A 219 14.86 -2.98 -3.09
CA LEU A 219 13.72 -3.23 -3.98
C LEU A 219 13.91 -2.50 -5.31
N ASN A 220 13.47 -3.14 -6.40
CA ASN A 220 13.42 -2.53 -7.73
C ASN A 220 11.96 -2.12 -8.03
N TRP A 221 11.68 -0.83 -8.05
CA TRP A 221 10.36 -0.27 -8.34
C TRP A 221 10.11 0.01 -9.83
N ASN A 222 11.14 -0.22 -10.68
CA ASN A 222 11.07 0.01 -12.12
C ASN A 222 11.03 -1.33 -12.88
N GLN A 223 10.10 -2.20 -12.50
CA GLN A 223 9.90 -3.52 -13.11
C GLN A 223 8.44 -3.91 -13.11
N ASP A 224 8.10 -4.84 -13.99
CA ASP A 224 6.81 -5.54 -13.93
C ASP A 224 6.66 -6.24 -12.58
N ILE A 225 5.52 -6.05 -11.93
CA ILE A 225 5.24 -6.63 -10.61
C ILE A 225 4.78 -8.09 -10.68
N LEU A 226 4.23 -8.54 -11.80
CA LEU A 226 3.62 -9.88 -11.93
C LEU A 226 4.55 -11.02 -11.51
N PRO A 227 5.85 -11.05 -11.91
CA PRO A 227 6.78 -12.08 -11.46
C PRO A 227 6.96 -12.13 -9.94
N ASN A 228 6.92 -10.98 -9.26
CA ASN A 228 7.02 -10.92 -7.80
C ASN A 228 5.78 -11.51 -7.11
N TRP A 229 4.64 -11.55 -7.80
CA TRP A 229 3.40 -12.19 -7.34
C TRP A 229 3.28 -13.65 -7.77
N GLY A 230 4.32 -14.22 -8.42
CA GLY A 230 4.27 -15.57 -8.98
C GLY A 230 3.37 -15.68 -10.22
N LEU A 231 3.03 -14.55 -10.83
CA LEU A 231 2.23 -14.43 -12.04
C LEU A 231 3.14 -14.02 -13.20
N GLY A 232 2.72 -14.34 -14.43
CA GLY A 232 3.52 -13.99 -15.61
C GLY A 232 4.64 -15.00 -15.92
N ARG A 233 5.36 -14.77 -17.03
CA ARG A 233 6.46 -15.64 -17.46
C ARG A 233 7.67 -15.39 -16.56
N ALA A 234 8.25 -16.45 -15.99
CA ALA A 234 9.59 -16.36 -15.43
C ALA A 234 10.54 -15.90 -16.55
N ALA A 235 11.27 -14.82 -16.25
CA ALA A 235 12.27 -14.27 -17.18
C ALA A 235 13.42 -15.26 -17.40
#